data_f67f62eb4ab72f32bb8294a90281274f
#
_entry.id   f67f62eb4ab72f32bb8294a90281274f
#
_cell.length_a   1.000
_cell.length_b   1.000
_cell.length_c   1.000
_cell.angle_alpha   90.00
_cell.angle_beta   90.00
_cell.angle_gamma   90.00
#
_symmetry.space_group_name_H-M   'P 1'
#
loop_
_entity.id
_entity.type
_entity.pdbx_description
1 polymer ?
#
loop_
_entity_poly.entity_id
_entity_poly.type
_entity_poly.pdbx_seq_one_letter_code
_entity_poly.pdbx_strand_id
1 'polypeptide(L)'
;MGVSLAILHYHLRTGGVTTVIRNALTAQYDRNAAVVLSGPATDLAKLLDAYGAKDLIAHKVKVLSMAAGAFPDGPPEPNIRANIAAARRVFAEWPTPIVAAGYEIGTALPFPAASIEQDFAWSATHPIADAYRAYRPMPYDAPTWAMAALLYAVRPKENYFRLSEPGTVTVLDDGRTQFRASAEGMHRYLILDPDRKESIIRTYTEIASAKPVERKKKLAAK
;
A
#
# COMPACT_ATOMS: atom_id res chain seq x y z
N MET A 1 17.24 0.07 13.44
CA MET A 1 16.19 -0.96 13.59
C MET A 1 15.43 -1.03 12.28
N GLY A 2 15.53 -2.14 11.56
CA GLY A 2 14.90 -2.31 10.26
C GLY A 2 13.40 -2.48 10.40
N VAL A 3 12.61 -1.75 9.61
CA VAL A 3 11.18 -2.01 9.44
C VAL A 3 11.06 -3.21 8.52
N SER A 4 10.48 -4.31 8.99
CA SER A 4 10.16 -5.45 8.13
C SER A 4 8.84 -5.17 7.43
N LEU A 5 8.86 -5.05 6.11
CA LEU A 5 7.70 -4.86 5.27
C LEU A 5 7.29 -6.22 4.67
N ALA A 6 6.07 -6.65 4.93
CA ALA A 6 5.46 -7.77 4.21
C ALA A 6 4.51 -7.21 3.14
N ILE A 7 4.89 -7.35 1.87
CA ILE A 7 4.02 -7.07 0.72
C ILE A 7 3.47 -8.41 0.27
N LEU A 8 2.16 -8.58 0.40
CA LEU A 8 1.47 -9.79 0.01
C LEU A 8 0.57 -9.51 -1.18
N HIS A 9 1.05 -9.91 -2.33
CA HIS A 9 0.28 -9.97 -3.55
C HIS A 9 0.64 -11.27 -4.27
N TYR A 10 0.19 -12.43 -3.76
CA TYR A 10 0.25 -13.67 -4.54
C TYR A 10 -0.57 -14.83 -3.98
N HIS A 11 -1.24 -15.57 -4.89
CA HIS A 11 -1.76 -16.90 -4.64
C HIS A 11 -0.63 -17.93 -4.68
N LEU A 12 -0.05 -18.27 -3.54
CA LEU A 12 0.82 -19.44 -3.45
C LEU A 12 0.00 -20.68 -3.08
N ARG A 13 0.16 -21.74 -3.83
CA ARG A 13 -0.54 -23.03 -3.72
C ARG A 13 -0.27 -23.82 -2.41
N THR A 14 0.52 -23.31 -1.50
CA THR A 14 0.93 -24.01 -0.28
C THR A 14 0.50 -23.21 0.95
N GLY A 15 -0.72 -23.46 1.42
CA GLY A 15 -1.18 -23.00 2.73
C GLY A 15 -2.05 -21.73 2.78
N GLY A 16 -2.47 -21.18 1.64
CA GLY A 16 -3.36 -20.01 1.58
C GLY A 16 -2.74 -18.70 2.08
N VAL A 17 -3.25 -17.56 1.59
CA VAL A 17 -2.74 -16.21 1.90
C VAL A 17 -2.75 -15.93 3.40
N THR A 18 -3.78 -16.34 4.11
CA THR A 18 -3.92 -16.20 5.57
C THR A 18 -2.75 -16.80 6.32
N THR A 19 -2.31 -18.02 5.95
CA THR A 19 -1.16 -18.68 6.58
C THR A 19 0.14 -17.92 6.34
N VAL A 20 0.35 -17.43 5.12
CA VAL A 20 1.56 -16.64 4.79
C VAL A 20 1.61 -15.36 5.60
N ILE A 21 0.49 -14.62 5.68
CA ILE A 21 0.41 -13.38 6.47
C ILE A 21 0.67 -13.67 7.96
N ARG A 22 0.02 -14.69 8.52
CA ARG A 22 0.23 -15.08 9.92
C ARG A 22 1.67 -15.41 10.22
N ASN A 23 2.32 -16.23 9.40
CA ASN A 23 3.72 -16.61 9.58
C ASN A 23 4.64 -15.38 9.51
N ALA A 24 4.40 -14.48 8.54
CA ALA A 24 5.15 -13.24 8.42
C ALA A 24 5.00 -12.35 9.66
N LEU A 25 3.78 -12.19 10.20
CA LEU A 25 3.53 -11.39 11.39
C LEU A 25 4.10 -12.05 12.65
N THR A 26 3.99 -13.37 12.80
CA THR A 26 4.53 -14.10 13.96
C THR A 26 6.04 -13.91 14.09
N ALA A 27 6.76 -13.80 12.97
CA ALA A 27 8.19 -13.57 12.94
C ALA A 27 8.63 -12.13 13.28
N GLN A 28 7.68 -11.19 13.45
CA GLN A 28 8.00 -9.80 13.76
C GLN A 28 8.06 -9.52 15.26
N TYR A 29 8.83 -8.47 15.62
CA TYR A 29 8.73 -7.88 16.95
C TYR A 29 7.38 -7.18 17.14
N ASP A 30 6.97 -6.95 18.38
CA ASP A 30 5.72 -6.27 18.69
C ASP A 30 5.74 -4.83 18.15
N ARG A 31 4.62 -4.40 17.58
CA ARG A 31 4.42 -3.05 17.01
C ARG A 31 5.48 -2.66 15.94
N ASN A 32 6.08 -3.65 15.27
CA ASN A 32 7.12 -3.42 14.27
C ASN A 32 6.66 -3.59 12.83
N ALA A 33 5.56 -4.31 12.58
CA ALA A 33 5.06 -4.54 11.24
C ALA A 33 4.17 -3.38 10.75
N ALA A 34 4.31 -3.00 9.48
CA ALA A 34 3.31 -2.27 8.72
C ALA A 34 2.72 -3.22 7.67
N VAL A 35 1.40 -3.28 7.59
CA VAL A 35 0.71 -4.02 6.53
C VAL A 35 0.34 -3.04 5.43
N VAL A 36 0.64 -3.38 4.17
CA VAL A 36 0.25 -2.58 3.00
C VAL A 36 -0.71 -3.38 2.15
N LEU A 37 -1.89 -2.83 1.90
CA LEU A 37 -2.89 -3.40 1.01
C LEU A 37 -2.94 -2.60 -0.30
N SER A 38 -2.60 -3.25 -1.41
CA SER A 38 -2.58 -2.64 -2.75
C SER A 38 -3.73 -3.07 -3.66
N GLY A 39 -4.68 -3.84 -3.13
CA GLY A 39 -5.81 -4.40 -3.87
C GLY A 39 -7.04 -4.59 -2.98
N PRO A 40 -8.01 -5.44 -3.40
CA PRO A 40 -9.22 -5.69 -2.62
C PRO A 40 -8.94 -6.25 -1.23
N ALA A 41 -9.76 -5.90 -0.26
CA ALA A 41 -9.61 -6.27 1.15
C ALA A 41 -9.94 -7.75 1.47
N THR A 42 -10.23 -8.56 0.47
CA THR A 42 -10.71 -9.95 0.61
C THR A 42 -9.83 -10.81 1.50
N ASP A 43 -8.51 -10.76 1.30
CA ASP A 43 -7.59 -11.62 2.04
C ASP A 43 -7.37 -11.15 3.48
N LEU A 44 -7.43 -9.83 3.72
CA LEU A 44 -7.40 -9.30 5.08
C LEU A 44 -8.69 -9.61 5.84
N ALA A 45 -9.85 -9.56 5.17
CA ALA A 45 -11.11 -9.97 5.76
C ALA A 45 -11.10 -11.47 6.16
N LYS A 46 -10.57 -12.34 5.30
CA LYS A 46 -10.36 -13.76 5.63
C LYS A 46 -9.36 -13.97 6.78
N LEU A 47 -8.33 -13.13 6.85
CA LEU A 47 -7.37 -13.20 7.96
C LEU A 47 -8.06 -12.95 9.30
N LEU A 48 -9.00 -12.01 9.35
CA LEU A 48 -9.76 -11.71 10.58
C LEU A 48 -10.63 -12.89 11.09
N ASP A 49 -10.95 -13.87 10.22
CA ASP A 49 -11.66 -15.09 10.61
C ASP A 49 -10.75 -16.14 11.28
N ALA A 50 -9.45 -16.02 11.10
CA ALA A 50 -8.54 -17.01 11.63
C ALA A 50 -8.39 -16.87 13.15
N TYR A 51 -8.43 -18.01 13.85
CA TYR A 51 -8.29 -18.03 15.31
C TYR A 51 -7.04 -17.30 15.80
N GLY A 52 -7.20 -16.38 16.73
CA GLY A 52 -6.12 -15.57 17.30
C GLY A 52 -5.51 -14.52 16.35
N ALA A 53 -6.06 -14.33 15.16
CA ALA A 53 -5.49 -13.40 14.18
C ALA A 53 -5.63 -11.93 14.61
N LYS A 54 -6.76 -11.54 15.21
CA LYS A 54 -6.96 -10.16 15.69
C LYS A 54 -5.96 -9.82 16.79
N ASP A 55 -5.71 -10.73 17.71
CA ASP A 55 -4.72 -10.52 18.78
C ASP A 55 -3.30 -10.44 18.20
N LEU A 56 -2.96 -11.32 17.27
CA LEU A 56 -1.67 -11.28 16.58
C LEU A 56 -1.47 -9.94 15.86
N ILE A 57 -2.48 -9.47 15.12
CA ILE A 57 -2.44 -8.18 14.44
C ILE A 57 -2.28 -7.05 15.44
N ALA A 58 -3.08 -7.02 16.51
CA ALA A 58 -3.02 -6.00 17.55
C ALA A 58 -1.63 -5.88 18.20
N HIS A 59 -0.96 -7.02 18.42
CA HIS A 59 0.40 -7.04 18.99
C HIS A 59 1.48 -6.68 17.97
N LYS A 60 1.41 -7.19 16.75
CA LYS A 60 2.51 -7.10 15.78
C LYS A 60 2.44 -5.89 14.85
N VAL A 61 1.23 -5.47 14.46
CA VAL A 61 1.02 -4.44 13.45
C VAL A 61 0.89 -3.07 14.11
N LYS A 62 1.65 -2.10 13.63
CA LYS A 62 1.55 -0.69 14.05
C LYS A 62 0.54 0.09 13.21
N VAL A 63 0.37 -0.28 11.93
CA VAL A 63 -0.51 0.41 10.98
C VAL A 63 -0.86 -0.51 9.80
N LEU A 64 -2.11 -0.41 9.35
CA LEU A 64 -2.53 -0.85 8.01
C LEU A 64 -2.56 0.37 7.10
N SER A 65 -1.71 0.39 6.07
CA SER A 65 -1.75 1.38 5.01
C SER A 65 -2.40 0.77 3.77
N MET A 66 -3.48 1.35 3.26
CA MET A 66 -4.23 0.72 2.18
C MET A 66 -4.59 1.69 1.05
N ALA A 67 -4.44 1.23 -0.19
CA ALA A 67 -4.96 1.93 -1.36
C ALA A 67 -6.46 1.66 -1.48
N ALA A 68 -7.27 2.51 -0.90
CA ALA A 68 -8.71 2.31 -0.84
C ALA A 68 -9.47 3.61 -0.55
N GLY A 69 -10.68 3.70 -1.09
CA GLY A 69 -11.57 4.82 -0.90
C GLY A 69 -11.23 6.04 -1.76
N ALA A 70 -12.00 7.11 -1.57
CA ALA A 70 -11.77 8.42 -2.16
C ALA A 70 -12.18 9.48 -1.14
N PHE A 71 -11.33 10.48 -0.88
CA PHE A 71 -11.48 11.38 0.26
C PHE A 71 -11.32 12.86 -0.12
N PRO A 72 -12.01 13.78 0.61
CA PRO A 72 -13.02 13.50 1.65
C PRO A 72 -14.31 12.88 1.11
N ASP A 73 -14.63 13.17 -0.16
CA ASP A 73 -15.75 12.67 -0.94
C ASP A 73 -15.25 12.30 -2.34
N GLY A 74 -15.73 11.17 -2.90
CA GLY A 74 -15.28 10.75 -4.21
C GLY A 74 -16.11 9.62 -4.81
N PRO A 75 -15.74 9.18 -6.03
CA PRO A 75 -16.44 8.10 -6.71
C PRO A 75 -16.25 6.76 -5.98
N PRO A 76 -17.08 5.76 -6.33
CA PRO A 76 -16.83 4.39 -5.89
C PRO A 76 -15.45 3.91 -6.32
N GLU A 77 -14.62 3.51 -5.34
CA GLU A 77 -13.22 3.15 -5.59
C GLU A 77 -13.10 1.66 -6.00
N PRO A 78 -12.28 1.35 -7.02
CA PRO A 78 -12.19 -0.01 -7.59
C PRO A 78 -11.87 -1.12 -6.61
N ASN A 79 -10.94 -0.94 -5.67
CA ASN A 79 -10.58 -1.96 -4.67
C ASN A 79 -11.72 -2.21 -3.67
N ILE A 80 -12.43 -1.16 -3.29
CA ILE A 80 -13.64 -1.26 -2.46
C ILE A 80 -14.73 -2.01 -3.22
N ARG A 81 -15.01 -1.60 -4.48
CA ARG A 81 -16.06 -2.21 -5.31
C ARG A 81 -15.80 -3.68 -5.61
N ALA A 82 -14.55 -4.09 -5.73
CA ALA A 82 -14.20 -5.48 -5.98
C ALA A 82 -14.69 -6.44 -4.88
N ASN A 83 -14.81 -5.96 -3.64
CA ASN A 83 -15.44 -6.71 -2.54
C ASN A 83 -15.86 -5.76 -1.41
N ILE A 84 -17.05 -5.16 -1.54
CA ILE A 84 -17.59 -4.19 -0.58
C ILE A 84 -17.71 -4.79 0.83
N ALA A 85 -18.18 -6.03 0.93
CA ALA A 85 -18.34 -6.69 2.23
C ALA A 85 -16.99 -6.87 2.95
N ALA A 86 -15.95 -7.30 2.24
CA ALA A 86 -14.61 -7.43 2.80
C ALA A 86 -14.01 -6.09 3.21
N ALA A 87 -14.17 -5.05 2.38
CA ALA A 87 -13.69 -3.71 2.69
C ALA A 87 -14.39 -3.15 3.94
N ARG A 88 -15.73 -3.25 4.00
CA ARG A 88 -16.54 -2.85 5.15
C ARG A 88 -16.07 -3.53 6.43
N ARG A 89 -15.83 -4.83 6.34
CA ARG A 89 -15.36 -5.63 7.47
C ARG A 89 -13.97 -5.22 7.94
N VAL A 90 -13.03 -5.01 7.03
CA VAL A 90 -11.67 -4.57 7.40
C VAL A 90 -11.71 -3.21 8.08
N PHE A 91 -12.45 -2.23 7.56
CA PHE A 91 -12.58 -0.95 8.24
C PHE A 91 -13.26 -1.07 9.61
N ALA A 92 -14.23 -1.97 9.78
CA ALA A 92 -14.95 -2.11 11.05
C ALA A 92 -14.18 -2.89 12.12
N GLU A 93 -13.38 -3.88 11.73
CA GLU A 93 -12.85 -4.89 12.65
C GLU A 93 -11.32 -4.93 12.76
N TRP A 94 -10.60 -4.18 11.92
CA TRP A 94 -9.13 -4.19 11.97
C TRP A 94 -8.63 -3.56 13.28
N PRO A 95 -7.80 -4.28 14.08
CA PRO A 95 -7.55 -3.87 15.47
C PRO A 95 -6.43 -2.83 15.64
N THR A 96 -5.87 -2.30 14.56
CA THR A 96 -4.82 -1.29 14.61
C THR A 96 -5.15 -0.11 13.70
N PRO A 97 -4.49 1.06 13.85
CA PRO A 97 -4.76 2.21 13.00
C PRO A 97 -4.73 1.89 11.51
N ILE A 98 -5.70 2.46 10.77
CA ILE A 98 -5.78 2.38 9.30
C ILE A 98 -5.46 3.75 8.72
N VAL A 99 -4.58 3.78 7.70
CA VAL A 99 -4.31 4.96 6.89
C VAL A 99 -4.63 4.64 5.44
N ALA A 100 -5.65 5.31 4.89
CA ALA A 100 -6.09 5.12 3.52
C ALA A 100 -5.40 6.10 2.58
N ALA A 101 -4.82 5.60 1.49
CA ALA A 101 -4.42 6.38 0.33
C ALA A 101 -5.56 6.33 -0.68
N GLY A 102 -6.30 7.41 -0.83
CA GLY A 102 -7.48 7.45 -1.67
C GLY A 102 -7.17 7.53 -3.16
N TYR A 103 -8.21 7.33 -3.95
CA TYR A 103 -8.19 7.39 -5.42
C TYR A 103 -7.59 8.70 -5.95
N GLU A 104 -7.91 9.82 -5.31
CA GLU A 104 -7.44 11.16 -5.64
C GLU A 104 -5.92 11.28 -5.55
N ILE A 105 -5.28 10.61 -4.61
CA ILE A 105 -3.83 10.63 -4.44
C ILE A 105 -3.14 9.94 -5.62
N GLY A 106 -3.60 8.74 -5.99
CA GLY A 106 -3.02 8.00 -7.11
C GLY A 106 -3.18 8.71 -8.46
N THR A 107 -4.29 9.40 -8.64
CA THR A 107 -4.56 10.21 -9.83
C THR A 107 -3.68 11.46 -9.89
N ALA A 108 -3.46 12.11 -8.75
CA ALA A 108 -2.67 13.35 -8.67
C ALA A 108 -1.16 13.13 -8.80
N LEU A 109 -0.67 11.89 -8.61
CA LEU A 109 0.74 11.52 -8.63
C LEU A 109 1.04 10.51 -9.76
N PRO A 110 0.94 10.90 -11.04
CA PRO A 110 1.21 9.98 -12.14
C PRO A 110 2.70 9.61 -12.20
N PHE A 111 3.00 8.35 -12.56
CA PHE A 111 4.35 7.90 -12.87
C PHE A 111 4.71 8.34 -14.29
N PRO A 112 5.79 9.10 -14.48
CA PRO A 112 6.07 9.74 -15.78
C PRO A 112 6.50 8.74 -16.85
N ALA A 113 5.97 8.89 -18.08
CA ALA A 113 6.42 8.15 -19.25
C ALA A 113 7.91 8.31 -19.51
N ALA A 114 8.43 9.52 -19.34
CA ALA A 114 9.86 9.82 -19.52
C ALA A 114 10.75 8.95 -18.62
N SER A 115 10.32 8.67 -17.38
CA SER A 115 11.08 7.77 -16.50
C SER A 115 11.09 6.34 -17.06
N ILE A 116 9.97 5.84 -17.58
CA ILE A 116 9.90 4.49 -18.18
C ILE A 116 10.85 4.38 -19.38
N GLU A 117 11.00 5.43 -20.16
CA GLU A 117 11.85 5.44 -21.36
C GLU A 117 13.34 5.61 -21.04
N GLN A 118 13.68 6.39 -20.00
CA GLN A 118 15.04 6.83 -19.71
C GLN A 118 15.66 6.13 -18.50
N ASP A 119 14.95 6.07 -17.36
CA ASP A 119 15.54 5.63 -16.09
C ASP A 119 15.72 4.10 -16.01
N PHE A 120 15.02 3.36 -16.87
CA PHE A 120 15.13 1.90 -16.96
C PHE A 120 16.07 1.42 -18.07
N ALA A 121 16.70 2.32 -18.83
CA ALA A 121 17.57 2.01 -19.97
C ALA A 121 18.84 1.21 -19.58
N TRP A 122 19.16 1.10 -18.31
CA TRP A 122 20.28 0.28 -17.80
C TRP A 122 20.03 -1.24 -17.95
N SER A 123 18.81 -1.66 -18.23
CA SER A 123 18.47 -3.07 -18.47
C SER A 123 17.71 -3.18 -19.78
N ALA A 124 18.16 -4.08 -20.66
CA ALA A 124 17.49 -4.34 -21.93
C ALA A 124 16.08 -4.90 -21.76
N THR A 125 15.86 -5.65 -20.67
CA THR A 125 14.55 -6.17 -20.23
C THR A 125 14.32 -5.78 -18.78
N HIS A 126 13.28 -5.03 -18.50
CA HIS A 126 12.93 -4.63 -17.15
C HIS A 126 11.42 -4.81 -16.93
N PRO A 127 10.99 -5.59 -15.93
CA PRO A 127 9.58 -6.00 -15.79
C PRO A 127 8.62 -4.82 -15.70
N ILE A 128 9.01 -3.70 -15.08
CA ILE A 128 8.17 -2.50 -15.01
C ILE A 128 8.06 -1.86 -16.40
N ALA A 129 9.19 -1.61 -17.09
CA ALA A 129 9.19 -0.97 -18.39
C ALA A 129 8.47 -1.83 -19.45
N ASP A 130 8.67 -3.15 -19.39
CA ASP A 130 8.02 -4.08 -20.32
C ASP A 130 6.52 -4.16 -20.06
N ALA A 131 6.08 -4.14 -18.80
CA ALA A 131 4.66 -4.08 -18.44
C ALA A 131 4.00 -2.78 -18.93
N TYR A 132 4.67 -1.64 -18.80
CA TYR A 132 4.16 -0.36 -19.31
C TYR A 132 3.98 -0.41 -20.83
N ARG A 133 4.99 -0.90 -21.57
CA ARG A 133 4.94 -1.02 -23.04
C ARG A 133 3.86 -2.01 -23.51
N ALA A 134 3.66 -3.09 -22.75
CA ALA A 134 2.63 -4.09 -23.06
C ALA A 134 1.21 -3.62 -22.74
N TYR A 135 1.03 -2.74 -21.76
CA TYR A 135 -0.28 -2.28 -21.32
C TYR A 135 -0.97 -1.37 -22.35
N ARG A 136 -0.22 -0.41 -22.93
CA ARG A 136 -0.70 0.45 -24.02
C ARG A 136 0.48 1.15 -24.72
N PRO A 137 0.28 1.68 -25.95
CA PRO A 137 1.32 2.43 -26.66
C PRO A 137 1.90 3.58 -25.82
N MET A 138 3.23 3.66 -25.76
CA MET A 138 3.97 4.77 -25.16
C MET A 138 3.97 6.00 -26.09
N PRO A 139 4.19 7.24 -25.59
CA PRO A 139 4.35 7.58 -24.16
C PRO A 139 3.00 7.81 -23.45
N TYR A 140 2.95 7.50 -22.16
CA TYR A 140 1.84 7.88 -21.29
C TYR A 140 2.24 7.90 -19.81
N ASP A 141 1.69 8.83 -19.05
CA ASP A 141 1.80 8.85 -17.61
C ASP A 141 0.72 7.94 -17.01
N ALA A 142 1.06 7.15 -16.00
CA ALA A 142 0.13 6.22 -15.37
C ALA A 142 -0.15 6.60 -13.91
N PRO A 143 -1.42 6.58 -13.47
CA PRO A 143 -1.75 6.77 -12.06
C PRO A 143 -1.03 5.74 -11.17
N THR A 144 -0.60 6.17 -9.98
CA THR A 144 0.25 5.35 -9.10
C THR A 144 -0.52 4.62 -7.99
N TRP A 145 -1.81 4.62 -8.01
CA TRP A 145 -2.79 3.99 -7.11
C TRP A 145 -2.27 3.60 -5.72
N ALA A 146 -1.52 2.49 -5.63
CA ALA A 146 -1.05 1.92 -4.36
C ALA A 146 0.32 2.45 -3.89
N MET A 147 1.04 3.21 -4.72
CA MET A 147 2.40 3.65 -4.38
C MET A 147 2.41 4.61 -3.19
N ALA A 148 1.38 5.43 -3.03
CA ALA A 148 1.26 6.33 -1.89
C ALA A 148 1.11 5.56 -0.56
N ALA A 149 0.28 4.51 -0.55
CA ALA A 149 0.13 3.65 0.62
C ALA A 149 1.45 2.96 0.99
N LEU A 150 2.19 2.48 -0.02
CA LEU A 150 3.50 1.87 0.18
C LEU A 150 4.52 2.88 0.69
N LEU A 151 4.65 4.04 0.05
CA LEU A 151 5.60 5.07 0.44
C LEU A 151 5.38 5.56 1.88
N TYR A 152 4.12 5.79 2.26
CA TYR A 152 3.76 6.14 3.62
C TYR A 152 4.20 5.08 4.64
N ALA A 153 3.98 3.80 4.33
CA ALA A 153 4.34 2.70 5.23
C ALA A 153 5.85 2.53 5.41
N VAL A 154 6.65 2.71 4.35
CA VAL A 154 8.11 2.48 4.38
C VAL A 154 8.92 3.71 4.80
N ARG A 155 8.38 4.93 4.57
CA ARG A 155 9.05 6.19 4.89
C ARG A 155 8.16 7.15 5.72
N PRO A 156 7.62 6.70 6.86
CA PRO A 156 6.63 7.46 7.61
C PRO A 156 7.17 8.76 8.23
N LYS A 157 8.49 8.93 8.30
CA LYS A 157 9.15 10.10 8.90
C LYS A 157 9.48 11.22 7.90
N GLU A 158 9.35 10.94 6.61
CA GLU A 158 9.78 11.88 5.55
C GLU A 158 8.69 12.90 5.18
N ASN A 159 7.53 12.83 5.84
CA ASN A 159 6.42 13.79 5.70
C ASN A 159 6.01 14.07 4.24
N TYR A 160 6.01 13.04 3.40
CA TYR A 160 5.53 13.15 2.02
C TYR A 160 4.06 13.52 1.95
N PHE A 161 3.28 13.06 2.91
CA PHE A 161 1.84 13.29 3.00
C PHE A 161 1.49 13.86 4.37
N ARG A 162 0.47 14.71 4.40
CA ARG A 162 -0.24 15.02 5.64
C ARG A 162 -1.28 13.95 5.92
N LEU A 163 -1.70 13.84 7.17
CA LEU A 163 -2.80 12.97 7.58
C LEU A 163 -4.03 13.82 7.88
N SER A 164 -5.21 13.27 7.59
CA SER A 164 -6.45 13.82 8.11
C SER A 164 -6.48 13.81 9.64
N GLU A 165 -7.43 14.52 10.25
CA GLU A 165 -7.80 14.24 11.63
C GLU A 165 -8.16 12.76 11.83
N PRO A 166 -8.07 12.24 13.07
CA PRO A 166 -8.57 10.91 13.34
C PRO A 166 -10.08 10.82 13.07
N GLY A 167 -10.54 9.63 12.71
CA GLY A 167 -11.97 9.44 12.44
C GLY A 167 -12.31 8.00 12.11
N THR A 168 -13.47 7.81 11.50
CA THR A 168 -14.00 6.52 11.08
C THR A 168 -14.37 6.59 9.60
N VAL A 169 -13.93 5.59 8.83
CA VAL A 169 -14.37 5.38 7.45
C VAL A 169 -15.51 4.39 7.44
N THR A 170 -16.60 4.76 6.77
CA THR A 170 -17.74 3.89 6.47
C THR A 170 -17.77 3.57 4.98
N VAL A 171 -17.95 2.31 4.63
CA VAL A 171 -18.09 1.86 3.24
C VAL A 171 -19.58 1.75 2.91
N LEU A 172 -20.01 2.50 1.89
CA LEU A 172 -21.38 2.54 1.42
C LEU A 172 -21.70 1.36 0.47
N ASP A 173 -22.99 1.13 0.20
CA ASP A 173 -23.43 -0.01 -0.61
C ASP A 173 -23.01 0.08 -2.08
N ASP A 174 -22.74 1.27 -2.57
CA ASP A 174 -22.24 1.52 -3.93
C ASP A 174 -20.72 1.50 -4.06
N GLY A 175 -19.99 1.27 -2.95
CA GLY A 175 -18.53 1.24 -2.91
C GLY A 175 -17.86 2.59 -2.71
N ARG A 176 -18.63 3.66 -2.47
CA ARG A 176 -18.07 4.93 -1.96
C ARG A 176 -17.65 4.79 -0.50
N THR A 177 -16.77 5.68 -0.08
CA THR A 177 -16.38 5.81 1.33
C THR A 177 -16.85 7.14 1.89
N GLN A 178 -17.25 7.13 3.14
CA GLN A 178 -17.58 8.32 3.91
C GLN A 178 -16.69 8.40 5.13
N PHE A 179 -16.03 9.54 5.33
CA PHE A 179 -15.20 9.80 6.50
C PHE A 179 -15.93 10.69 7.48
N ARG A 180 -15.91 10.31 8.76
CA ARG A 180 -16.39 11.13 9.87
C ARG A 180 -15.25 11.35 10.85
N ALA A 181 -14.86 12.59 11.08
CA ALA A 181 -13.87 12.93 12.09
C ALA A 181 -14.36 12.57 13.50
N SER A 182 -13.48 12.00 14.32
CA SER A 182 -13.72 11.63 15.71
C SER A 182 -12.38 11.51 16.43
N ALA A 183 -12.23 12.13 17.57
CA ALA A 183 -10.96 12.11 18.32
C ALA A 183 -10.52 10.69 18.73
N GLU A 184 -11.46 9.77 18.91
CA GLU A 184 -11.21 8.36 19.26
C GLU A 184 -11.11 7.44 18.03
N GLY A 185 -11.28 7.98 16.82
CA GLY A 185 -11.24 7.21 15.58
C GLY A 185 -9.84 6.68 15.28
N MET A 186 -9.76 5.46 14.75
CA MET A 186 -8.49 4.84 14.38
C MET A 186 -8.18 4.93 12.89
N HIS A 187 -9.03 5.60 12.10
CA HIS A 187 -8.82 5.76 10.67
C HIS A 187 -8.36 7.17 10.35
N ARG A 188 -7.47 7.25 9.37
CA ARG A 188 -7.04 8.50 8.74
C ARG A 188 -6.92 8.27 7.24
N TYR A 189 -6.88 9.33 6.47
CA TYR A 189 -6.51 9.27 5.06
C TYR A 189 -5.34 10.21 4.77
N LEU A 190 -4.62 9.90 3.70
CA LEU A 190 -3.52 10.72 3.22
C LEU A 190 -4.06 11.98 2.54
N ILE A 191 -3.40 13.10 2.79
CA ILE A 191 -3.65 14.38 2.12
C ILE A 191 -2.37 14.76 1.38
N LEU A 192 -2.49 14.95 0.06
CA LEU A 192 -1.39 15.42 -0.76
C LEU A 192 -1.18 16.92 -0.52
N ASP A 193 0.05 17.26 -0.15
CA ASP A 193 0.51 18.63 -0.19
C ASP A 193 0.99 18.95 -1.61
N PRO A 194 0.41 19.95 -2.30
CA PRO A 194 0.81 20.31 -3.66
C PRO A 194 2.32 20.56 -3.80
N ASP A 195 2.93 21.18 -2.80
CA ASP A 195 4.37 21.51 -2.80
C ASP A 195 5.26 20.26 -2.68
N ARG A 196 4.70 19.14 -2.28
CA ARG A 196 5.40 17.84 -2.18
C ARG A 196 5.29 16.97 -3.42
N LYS A 197 4.40 17.29 -4.35
CA LYS A 197 4.08 16.47 -5.52
C LYS A 197 5.34 16.07 -6.30
N GLU A 198 6.16 17.01 -6.67
CA GLU A 198 7.39 16.75 -7.45
C GLU A 198 8.38 15.86 -6.69
N SER A 199 8.55 16.10 -5.39
CA SER A 199 9.45 15.30 -4.56
C SER A 199 8.96 13.86 -4.40
N ILE A 200 7.64 13.64 -4.34
CA ILE A 200 7.04 12.31 -4.27
C ILE A 200 7.24 11.58 -5.60
N ILE A 201 6.93 12.21 -6.73
CA ILE A 201 7.11 11.61 -8.06
C ILE A 201 8.57 11.25 -8.28
N ARG A 202 9.51 12.13 -7.96
CA ARG A 202 10.94 11.84 -8.03
C ARG A 202 11.31 10.63 -7.17
N THR A 203 10.79 10.55 -5.94
CA THR A 203 11.03 9.39 -5.07
C THR A 203 10.48 8.09 -5.68
N TYR A 204 9.32 8.13 -6.32
CA TYR A 204 8.77 6.97 -7.01
C TYR A 204 9.67 6.51 -8.16
N THR A 205 10.12 7.44 -9.00
CA THR A 205 11.00 7.11 -10.13
C THR A 205 12.34 6.58 -9.66
N GLU A 206 12.98 7.21 -8.68
CA GLU A 206 14.25 6.76 -8.10
C GLU A 206 14.17 5.34 -7.51
N ILE A 207 13.12 5.04 -6.75
CA ILE A 207 12.96 3.71 -6.13
C ILE A 207 12.65 2.65 -7.19
N ALA A 208 11.74 2.96 -8.13
CA ALA A 208 11.29 1.99 -9.12
C ALA A 208 12.38 1.64 -10.14
N SER A 209 13.22 2.62 -10.53
CA SER A 209 14.30 2.44 -11.50
C SER A 209 15.65 2.07 -10.89
N ALA A 210 15.73 1.94 -9.57
CA ALA A 210 16.98 1.64 -8.88
C ALA A 210 17.63 0.36 -9.39
N LYS A 211 18.92 0.43 -9.70
CA LYS A 211 19.71 -0.75 -10.08
C LYS A 211 19.84 -1.71 -8.89
N PRO A 212 19.80 -3.02 -9.12
CA PRO A 212 20.07 -3.99 -8.08
C PRO A 212 21.46 -3.74 -7.45
N VAL A 213 21.53 -3.76 -6.14
CA VAL A 213 22.81 -3.68 -5.42
C VAL A 213 23.53 -5.02 -5.58
N GLU A 214 24.72 -4.99 -6.19
CA GLU A 214 25.58 -6.17 -6.27
C GLU A 214 25.91 -6.67 -4.86
N ARG A 215 25.41 -7.83 -4.49
CA ARG A 215 25.87 -8.51 -3.26
C ARG A 215 27.30 -8.97 -3.48
N LYS A 216 28.28 -8.31 -2.87
CA LYS A 216 29.64 -8.86 -2.76
C LYS A 216 29.52 -10.28 -2.19
N LYS A 217 29.82 -11.30 -3.02
CA LYS A 217 29.95 -12.68 -2.54
C LYS A 217 30.98 -12.63 -1.43
N LYS A 218 30.59 -12.91 -0.16
CA LYS A 218 31.57 -13.23 0.86
C LYS A 218 32.31 -14.46 0.34
N LEU A 219 33.56 -14.26 -0.11
CA LEU A 219 34.45 -15.39 -0.34
C LEU A 219 34.51 -16.14 0.99
N ALA A 220 34.01 -17.39 0.97
CA ALA A 220 34.26 -18.30 2.06
C ALA A 220 35.77 -18.45 2.20
N ALA A 221 36.33 -17.86 3.23
CA ALA A 221 37.71 -18.18 3.63
C ALA A 221 37.74 -19.67 3.97
N LYS A 222 38.51 -20.42 3.19
CA LYS A 222 38.86 -21.81 3.48
C LYS A 222 39.73 -21.88 4.74
#